data_de66b28f2ba69a43afe95c6fe1643a34
#
_entry.id   de66b28f2ba69a43afe95c6fe1643a34
#
_cell.length_a   1.000
_cell.length_b   1.000
_cell.length_c   1.000
_cell.angle_alpha   90.00
_cell.angle_beta   90.00
_cell.angle_gamma   90.00
#
_symmetry.space_group_name_H-M   'P 1'
#
loop_
_entity.id
_entity.type
_entity.pdbx_description
1 polymer ?
#
loop_
_entity_poly.entity_id
_entity_poly.type
_entity_poly.pdbx_seq_one_letter_code
_entity_poly.pdbx_strand_id
1 'polypeptide(L)'
;ATAKNRPSSWQRKRRCPLWAMKHKNVAFFIPHLGCPYRCSFCDQKAISGNISAPSVEEVQRTLADAKSHIADRSNTEIAFFGGSFTALPEDTMRKYLEAAKPFLGKDGFAGIRISTRPDAVSSGLLSWLKQYGVSAVEFGAQSMKNDVLKRNGRGHTAEDVEHASHLVKEAGLSLGLQMMVGLPGDTKPSDAWFTAKRLLALTPDTMRIYPAVILPHTKLAVWYQSGEYVPMDFDTAVSVCAGLLWLFHQNGIPVIRLGLHDSPEVAVQHVGGIYHPAFRELCENALYLGRAEKALLGKAYGHYIAEVGPGCISKMVGQNRKNLLDLEQKGYYLHVRENPGLKKYEIMMKGGEK
;
A
#
# COMPACT_ATOMS: atom_id res chain seq x y z
N ALA A 1 19.93 45.37 28.97
CA ALA A 1 20.39 44.62 27.80
C ALA A 1 19.99 43.17 28.01
N THR A 2 18.92 42.72 27.42
CA THR A 2 18.36 41.37 27.54
C THR A 2 18.73 40.56 26.28
N ALA A 3 19.59 39.57 26.43
CA ALA A 3 19.91 38.61 25.37
C ALA A 3 18.78 37.60 25.20
N LYS A 4 18.17 37.59 24.01
CA LYS A 4 17.19 36.59 23.59
C LYS A 4 17.91 35.31 23.20
N ASN A 5 17.76 34.26 24.00
CA ASN A 5 18.13 32.88 23.63
C ASN A 5 17.24 32.40 22.48
N ARG A 6 17.81 32.17 21.29
CA ARG A 6 17.20 31.39 20.22
C ARG A 6 17.56 29.93 20.45
N PRO A 7 16.62 28.98 20.37
CA PRO A 7 16.97 27.56 20.42
C PRO A 7 17.68 27.15 19.13
N SER A 8 18.76 26.40 19.32
CA SER A 8 19.65 25.85 18.31
C SER A 8 18.89 25.04 17.26
N SER A 9 19.19 25.33 16.00
CA SER A 9 18.74 24.57 14.82
C SER A 9 19.11 23.11 14.97
N TRP A 10 18.11 22.25 15.14
CA TRP A 10 18.25 20.82 14.90
C TRP A 10 18.58 20.62 13.43
N GLN A 11 19.83 20.32 13.12
CA GLN A 11 20.23 19.82 11.82
C GLN A 11 19.51 18.48 11.58
N ARG A 12 18.36 18.52 10.88
CA ARG A 12 17.79 17.34 10.25
C ARG A 12 18.81 16.86 9.24
N LYS A 13 19.54 15.82 9.57
CA LYS A 13 20.26 15.02 8.58
C LYS A 13 19.24 14.71 7.49
N ARG A 14 19.48 15.18 6.27
CA ARG A 14 18.67 14.85 5.10
C ARG A 14 18.74 13.35 4.91
N ARG A 15 17.77 12.62 5.45
CA ARG A 15 17.55 11.22 5.07
C ARG A 15 17.20 11.26 3.60
N CYS A 16 17.85 10.42 2.80
CA CYS A 16 17.46 10.16 1.43
C CYS A 16 15.93 9.94 1.41
N PRO A 17 15.17 10.61 0.53
CA PRO A 17 13.72 10.55 0.60
C PRO A 17 13.27 9.09 0.50
N LEU A 18 12.50 8.60 1.47
CA LEU A 18 12.02 7.22 1.59
C LEU A 18 11.31 6.70 0.32
N TRP A 19 10.84 7.60 -0.57
CA TRP A 19 10.22 7.24 -1.85
C TRP A 19 11.20 6.74 -2.92
N ALA A 20 12.51 6.94 -2.75
CA ALA A 20 13.52 6.47 -3.71
C ALA A 20 13.95 5.01 -3.47
N MET A 21 13.61 4.41 -2.32
CA MET A 21 14.01 3.06 -1.96
C MET A 21 12.84 2.10 -2.17
N LYS A 22 13.05 1.01 -2.91
CA LYS A 22 12.08 -0.09 -2.98
C LYS A 22 11.95 -0.69 -1.57
N HIS A 23 10.76 -0.59 -0.98
CA HIS A 23 10.44 -1.29 0.26
C HIS A 23 10.50 -2.79 0.02
N LYS A 24 11.33 -3.50 0.79
CA LYS A 24 11.56 -4.95 0.68
C LYS A 24 11.22 -5.62 1.99
N ASN A 25 10.65 -6.82 1.89
CA ASN A 25 10.32 -7.63 3.06
C ASN A 25 10.73 -9.09 2.83
N VAL A 26 11.20 -9.75 3.90
CA VAL A 26 11.10 -11.19 4.04
C VAL A 26 9.77 -11.45 4.75
N ALA A 27 8.76 -11.91 4.01
CA ALA A 27 7.39 -11.98 4.47
C ALA A 27 7.00 -13.38 4.93
N PHE A 28 6.40 -13.46 6.13
CA PHE A 28 5.78 -14.65 6.70
C PHE A 28 4.28 -14.42 6.81
N PHE A 29 3.49 -15.31 6.23
CA PHE A 29 2.04 -15.24 6.30
C PHE A 29 1.50 -16.11 7.43
N ILE A 30 0.67 -15.52 8.28
CA ILE A 30 0.02 -16.17 9.43
C ILE A 30 -1.50 -16.15 9.16
N PRO A 31 -2.02 -17.07 8.33
CA PRO A 31 -3.39 -16.99 7.83
C PRO A 31 -4.41 -17.07 8.94
N HIS A 32 -5.32 -16.08 9.00
CA HIS A 32 -6.46 -16.00 9.92
C HIS A 32 -6.18 -16.10 11.44
N LEU A 33 -4.94 -16.36 11.86
CA LEU A 33 -4.60 -16.37 13.28
C LEU A 33 -4.74 -14.98 13.91
N GLY A 34 -5.29 -14.92 15.10
CA GLY A 34 -5.59 -13.68 15.79
C GLY A 34 -6.78 -12.89 15.21
N CYS A 35 -7.47 -13.39 14.18
CA CYS A 35 -8.67 -12.74 13.65
C CYS A 35 -9.94 -13.30 14.33
N PRO A 36 -10.62 -12.53 15.22
CA PRO A 36 -11.84 -12.99 15.88
C PRO A 36 -13.06 -12.95 14.95
N TYR A 37 -12.98 -12.20 13.84
CA TYR A 37 -14.06 -12.04 12.87
C TYR A 37 -13.61 -12.47 11.47
N ARG A 38 -14.58 -12.92 10.67
CA ARG A 38 -14.38 -13.15 9.23
C ARG A 38 -14.90 -11.95 8.45
N CYS A 39 -13.99 -11.13 7.92
CA CYS A 39 -14.36 -10.04 7.04
C CYS A 39 -15.00 -10.58 5.76
N SER A 40 -15.99 -9.85 5.23
CA SER A 40 -16.80 -10.29 4.07
C SER A 40 -15.96 -10.63 2.83
N PHE A 41 -14.81 -10.02 2.68
CA PHE A 41 -13.94 -10.08 1.49
C PHE A 41 -12.69 -10.96 1.69
N CYS A 42 -12.47 -11.52 2.90
CA CYS A 42 -11.15 -12.07 3.25
C CYS A 42 -11.12 -13.60 3.17
N ASP A 43 -10.28 -14.10 2.27
CA ASP A 43 -9.79 -15.47 2.28
C ASP A 43 -8.25 -15.44 2.19
N GLN A 44 -7.59 -15.49 3.36
CA GLN A 44 -6.14 -15.37 3.43
C GLN A 44 -5.43 -16.61 2.89
N LYS A 45 -6.07 -17.77 2.89
CA LYS A 45 -5.52 -18.99 2.30
C LYS A 45 -5.45 -18.85 0.78
N ALA A 46 -6.54 -18.38 0.17
CA ALA A 46 -6.57 -18.11 -1.27
C ALA A 46 -5.58 -17.01 -1.68
N ILE A 47 -5.40 -15.98 -0.84
CA ILE A 47 -4.48 -14.85 -1.13
C ILE A 47 -3.02 -15.28 -1.04
N SER A 48 -2.64 -16.05 -0.03
CA SER A 48 -1.22 -16.36 0.27
C SER A 48 -0.74 -17.69 -0.27
N GLY A 49 -1.65 -18.58 -0.67
CA GLY A 49 -1.35 -19.98 -0.97
C GLY A 49 -0.97 -20.81 0.27
N ASN A 50 -0.88 -20.18 1.45
CA ASN A 50 -0.48 -20.85 2.68
C ASN A 50 -1.71 -21.36 3.44
N ILE A 51 -1.72 -22.65 3.75
CA ILE A 51 -2.80 -23.31 4.51
C ILE A 51 -2.64 -23.10 6.00
N SER A 52 -1.40 -23.03 6.50
CA SER A 52 -1.03 -22.90 7.92
C SER A 52 -0.01 -21.79 8.15
N ALA A 53 0.10 -21.34 9.38
CA ALA A 53 1.18 -20.45 9.80
C ALA A 53 2.52 -21.22 9.77
N PRO A 54 3.65 -20.54 9.48
CA PRO A 54 4.96 -21.16 9.51
C PRO A 54 5.33 -21.57 10.93
N SER A 55 6.08 -22.67 11.07
CA SER A 55 6.68 -23.02 12.36
C SER A 55 7.82 -22.04 12.70
N VAL A 56 8.23 -22.02 13.96
CA VAL A 56 9.37 -21.21 14.44
C VAL A 56 10.65 -21.59 13.67
N GLU A 57 10.87 -22.89 13.46
CA GLU A 57 12.01 -23.45 12.75
C GLU A 57 12.01 -23.03 11.26
N GLU A 58 10.84 -22.99 10.64
CA GLU A 58 10.69 -22.49 9.25
C GLU A 58 11.01 -21.00 9.18
N VAL A 59 10.57 -20.21 10.14
CA VAL A 59 10.92 -18.77 10.19
C VAL A 59 12.44 -18.61 10.31
N GLN A 60 13.09 -19.31 11.23
CA GLN A 60 14.53 -19.23 11.42
C GLN A 60 15.31 -19.68 10.18
N ARG A 61 14.93 -20.81 9.57
CA ARG A 61 15.57 -21.32 8.35
C ARG A 61 15.44 -20.33 7.19
N THR A 62 14.23 -19.80 6.97
CA THR A 62 13.99 -18.83 5.89
C THR A 62 14.77 -17.53 6.12
N LEU A 63 14.88 -17.05 7.37
CA LEU A 63 15.66 -15.86 7.68
C LEU A 63 17.16 -16.09 7.53
N ALA A 64 17.66 -17.26 7.88
CA ALA A 64 19.07 -17.62 7.67
C ALA A 64 19.41 -17.65 6.17
N ASP A 65 18.57 -18.28 5.38
CA ASP A 65 18.71 -18.31 3.92
C ASP A 65 18.62 -16.89 3.31
N ALA A 66 17.58 -16.12 3.66
CA ALA A 66 17.41 -14.74 3.20
C ALA A 66 18.61 -13.84 3.59
N LYS A 67 19.19 -14.03 4.79
CA LYS A 67 20.36 -13.29 5.24
C LYS A 67 21.58 -13.56 4.37
N SER A 68 21.74 -14.78 3.83
CA SER A 68 22.86 -15.13 2.95
C SER A 68 22.72 -14.57 1.54
N HIS A 69 21.49 -14.39 1.03
CA HIS A 69 21.23 -13.99 -0.36
C HIS A 69 20.88 -12.50 -0.52
N ILE A 70 20.33 -11.85 0.51
CA ILE A 70 19.92 -10.44 0.42
C ILE A 70 21.09 -9.53 0.80
N ALA A 71 21.65 -8.81 -0.18
CA ALA A 71 22.73 -7.85 0.06
C ALA A 71 22.26 -6.59 0.81
N ASP A 72 21.06 -6.07 0.46
CA ASP A 72 20.50 -4.82 1.01
C ASP A 72 19.61 -5.10 2.23
N ARG A 73 20.17 -5.74 3.27
CA ARG A 73 19.44 -6.11 4.49
C ARG A 73 19.03 -4.91 5.32
N SER A 74 19.85 -3.87 5.35
CA SER A 74 19.56 -2.63 6.08
C SER A 74 18.32 -1.88 5.58
N ASN A 75 17.83 -2.20 4.37
CA ASN A 75 16.61 -1.67 3.77
C ASN A 75 15.53 -2.74 3.57
N THR A 76 15.71 -3.91 4.18
CA THR A 76 14.77 -5.03 4.13
C THR A 76 14.24 -5.32 5.53
N GLU A 77 12.93 -5.40 5.70
CA GLU A 77 12.29 -5.73 6.96
C GLU A 77 11.86 -7.21 6.99
N ILE A 78 11.85 -7.80 8.18
CA ILE A 78 11.15 -9.05 8.44
C ILE A 78 9.67 -8.69 8.63
N ALA A 79 8.76 -9.35 7.94
CA ALA A 79 7.35 -8.96 8.00
C ALA A 79 6.43 -10.14 8.32
N PHE A 80 5.58 -9.97 9.34
CA PHE A 80 4.51 -10.91 9.67
C PHE A 80 3.18 -10.33 9.19
N PHE A 81 2.58 -10.98 8.18
CA PHE A 81 1.36 -10.56 7.52
C PHE A 81 0.26 -11.63 7.63
N GLY A 82 -0.94 -11.27 7.23
CA GLY A 82 -2.09 -12.15 7.13
C GLY A 82 -3.08 -11.90 8.25
N GLY A 83 -3.01 -12.64 9.36
CA GLY A 83 -3.90 -12.50 10.52
C GLY A 83 -3.73 -11.17 11.26
N SER A 84 -4.16 -11.15 12.50
CA SER A 84 -3.94 -10.02 13.40
C SER A 84 -2.83 -10.37 14.38
N PHE A 85 -1.61 -9.93 14.13
CA PHE A 85 -0.43 -10.35 14.89
C PHE A 85 -0.58 -10.07 16.40
N THR A 86 -1.05 -8.87 16.76
CA THR A 86 -1.19 -8.46 18.17
C THR A 86 -2.41 -9.08 18.89
N ALA A 87 -3.25 -9.81 18.18
CA ALA A 87 -4.35 -10.58 18.74
C ALA A 87 -4.01 -12.08 18.84
N LEU A 88 -2.78 -12.47 18.56
CA LEU A 88 -2.26 -13.80 18.87
C LEU A 88 -2.07 -13.96 20.39
N PRO A 89 -2.10 -15.21 20.92
CA PRO A 89 -1.63 -15.47 22.28
C PRO A 89 -0.21 -14.93 22.48
N GLU A 90 0.06 -14.34 23.65
CA GLU A 90 1.35 -13.71 23.96
C GLU A 90 2.54 -14.65 23.69
N ASP A 91 2.44 -15.91 24.13
CA ASP A 91 3.48 -16.92 23.90
C ASP A 91 3.75 -17.16 22.42
N THR A 92 2.72 -17.10 21.58
CA THR A 92 2.87 -17.27 20.12
C THR A 92 3.57 -16.06 19.52
N MET A 93 3.16 -14.83 19.90
CA MET A 93 3.85 -13.61 19.48
C MET A 93 5.32 -13.63 19.89
N ARG A 94 5.58 -13.98 21.15
CA ARG A 94 6.94 -14.07 21.72
C ARG A 94 7.80 -15.03 20.92
N LYS A 95 7.35 -16.23 20.62
CA LYS A 95 8.08 -17.24 19.86
C LYS A 95 8.48 -16.72 18.46
N TYR A 96 7.58 -16.08 17.73
CA TYR A 96 7.90 -15.51 16.42
C TYR A 96 8.90 -14.35 16.51
N LEU A 97 8.74 -13.48 17.52
CA LEU A 97 9.63 -12.35 17.70
C LEU A 97 11.04 -12.79 18.14
N GLU A 98 11.14 -13.77 19.05
CA GLU A 98 12.40 -14.39 19.45
C GLU A 98 13.10 -15.11 18.30
N ALA A 99 12.34 -15.78 17.42
CA ALA A 99 12.90 -16.39 16.21
C ALA A 99 13.48 -15.36 15.24
N ALA A 100 12.88 -14.18 15.14
CA ALA A 100 13.30 -13.11 14.23
C ALA A 100 14.45 -12.25 14.81
N LYS A 101 14.49 -12.05 16.13
CA LYS A 101 15.41 -11.12 16.82
C LYS A 101 16.90 -11.33 16.50
N PRO A 102 17.45 -12.57 16.38
CA PRO A 102 18.86 -12.79 16.05
C PRO A 102 19.26 -12.34 14.65
N PHE A 103 18.28 -12.08 13.78
CA PHE A 103 18.52 -11.63 12.40
C PHE A 103 18.47 -10.11 12.24
N LEU A 104 18.27 -9.36 13.31
CA LEU A 104 18.26 -7.89 13.33
C LEU A 104 19.63 -7.31 13.64
N GLY A 105 19.78 -6.01 13.47
CA GLY A 105 20.96 -5.23 13.89
C GLY A 105 21.86 -4.80 12.74
N LYS A 106 23.12 -4.44 13.04
CA LYS A 106 24.02 -3.75 12.11
C LYS A 106 24.26 -4.52 10.80
N ASP A 107 24.37 -5.85 10.88
CA ASP A 107 24.59 -6.72 9.73
C ASP A 107 23.34 -7.57 9.39
N GLY A 108 22.21 -7.21 9.97
CA GLY A 108 20.93 -7.89 9.82
C GLY A 108 19.89 -7.06 9.10
N PHE A 109 18.64 -7.50 9.23
CA PHE A 109 17.47 -6.81 8.68
C PHE A 109 17.16 -5.53 9.47
N ALA A 110 16.48 -4.58 8.81
CA ALA A 110 16.21 -3.23 9.32
C ALA A 110 15.29 -3.21 10.57
N GLY A 111 14.42 -4.20 10.72
CA GLY A 111 13.47 -4.31 11.80
C GLY A 111 12.38 -5.33 11.50
N ILE A 112 11.39 -5.39 12.38
CA ILE A 112 10.21 -6.24 12.21
C ILE A 112 9.00 -5.37 11.91
N ARG A 113 8.26 -5.71 10.84
CA ARG A 113 6.97 -5.13 10.48
C ARG A 113 5.86 -6.13 10.79
N ILE A 114 4.81 -5.68 11.44
CA ILE A 114 3.66 -6.52 11.73
C ILE A 114 2.39 -5.92 11.14
N SER A 115 1.47 -6.78 10.68
CA SER A 115 0.11 -6.38 10.32
C SER A 115 -0.87 -6.78 11.41
N THR A 116 -1.74 -5.86 11.77
CA THR A 116 -2.74 -6.13 12.81
C THR A 116 -3.99 -5.27 12.65
N ARG A 117 -4.94 -5.50 13.56
CA ARG A 117 -6.17 -4.72 13.67
C ARG A 117 -5.95 -3.51 14.57
N PRO A 118 -6.63 -2.37 14.31
CA PRO A 118 -6.45 -1.18 15.12
C PRO A 118 -6.98 -1.35 16.56
N ASP A 119 -8.01 -2.17 16.78
CA ASP A 119 -8.60 -2.44 18.09
C ASP A 119 -7.80 -3.48 18.94
N ALA A 120 -6.65 -3.93 18.46
CA ALA A 120 -5.82 -4.94 19.13
C ALA A 120 -4.44 -4.40 19.54
N VAL A 121 -4.34 -3.13 19.88
CA VAL A 121 -3.09 -2.49 20.34
C VAL A 121 -3.31 -1.65 21.60
N SER A 122 -2.26 -1.55 22.41
CA SER A 122 -2.18 -0.65 23.56
C SER A 122 -0.76 -0.11 23.69
N SER A 123 -0.56 0.97 24.44
CA SER A 123 0.75 1.56 24.68
C SER A 123 1.74 0.56 25.30
N GLY A 124 1.28 -0.24 26.26
CA GLY A 124 2.09 -1.28 26.91
C GLY A 124 2.54 -2.35 25.91
N LEU A 125 1.59 -2.86 25.10
CA LEU A 125 1.89 -3.84 24.06
C LEU A 125 2.87 -3.31 23.01
N LEU A 126 2.69 -2.07 22.53
CA LEU A 126 3.60 -1.46 21.56
C LEU A 126 5.00 -1.27 22.14
N SER A 127 5.12 -0.88 23.40
CA SER A 127 6.40 -0.77 24.08
C SER A 127 7.10 -2.14 24.23
N TRP A 128 6.35 -3.18 24.54
CA TRP A 128 6.85 -4.55 24.59
C TRP A 128 7.32 -5.04 23.22
N LEU A 129 6.52 -4.85 22.15
CA LEU A 129 6.87 -5.21 20.77
C LEU A 129 8.17 -4.53 20.32
N LYS A 130 8.34 -3.26 20.67
CA LYS A 130 9.55 -2.49 20.35
C LYS A 130 10.81 -3.09 20.95
N GLN A 131 10.76 -3.68 22.16
CA GLN A 131 11.89 -4.37 22.81
C GLN A 131 12.34 -5.61 22.03
N TYR A 132 11.43 -6.21 21.25
CA TYR A 132 11.75 -7.35 20.37
C TYR A 132 12.20 -6.93 18.96
N GLY A 133 12.30 -5.61 18.69
CA GLY A 133 12.78 -5.10 17.40
C GLY A 133 11.67 -4.83 16.39
N VAL A 134 10.39 -4.78 16.83
CA VAL A 134 9.31 -4.26 15.97
C VAL A 134 9.59 -2.78 15.69
N SER A 135 9.66 -2.43 14.42
CA SER A 135 9.94 -1.09 13.90
C SER A 135 8.73 -0.47 13.21
N ALA A 136 7.80 -1.28 12.74
CA ALA A 136 6.64 -0.82 11.99
C ALA A 136 5.38 -1.64 12.30
N VAL A 137 4.25 -0.94 12.39
CA VAL A 137 2.91 -1.54 12.56
C VAL A 137 2.03 -1.11 11.39
N GLU A 138 1.41 -2.06 10.70
CA GLU A 138 0.44 -1.83 9.63
C GLU A 138 -0.98 -2.14 10.11
N PHE A 139 -1.88 -1.16 10.01
CA PHE A 139 -3.29 -1.37 10.29
C PHE A 139 -4.11 -1.58 9.04
N GLY A 140 -4.90 -2.65 9.04
CA GLY A 140 -5.96 -2.87 8.07
C GLY A 140 -7.17 -1.99 8.37
N ALA A 141 -7.09 -0.69 8.12
CA ALA A 141 -8.22 0.24 8.30
C ALA A 141 -9.38 -0.10 7.37
N GLN A 142 -9.09 -0.40 6.13
CA GLN A 142 -9.99 -0.74 5.02
C GLN A 142 -10.90 0.42 4.59
N SER A 143 -11.68 1.02 5.48
CA SER A 143 -12.51 2.21 5.29
C SER A 143 -12.49 3.08 6.54
N MET A 144 -12.82 4.35 6.39
CA MET A 144 -13.06 5.29 7.52
C MET A 144 -14.54 5.65 7.66
N LYS A 145 -15.42 4.79 7.14
CA LYS A 145 -16.89 4.87 7.27
C LYS A 145 -17.36 3.69 8.13
N ASN A 146 -17.93 3.98 9.31
CA ASN A 146 -18.32 2.97 10.28
C ASN A 146 -19.42 2.01 9.77
N ASP A 147 -20.34 2.50 8.93
CA ASP A 147 -21.36 1.69 8.27
C ASP A 147 -20.73 0.68 7.29
N VAL A 148 -19.72 1.09 6.53
CA VAL A 148 -18.97 0.21 5.63
C VAL A 148 -18.19 -0.84 6.44
N LEU A 149 -17.49 -0.43 7.50
CA LEU A 149 -16.76 -1.36 8.38
C LEU A 149 -17.71 -2.40 8.99
N LYS A 150 -18.84 -1.96 9.54
CA LYS A 150 -19.86 -2.85 10.13
C LYS A 150 -20.42 -3.83 9.08
N ARG A 151 -20.81 -3.33 7.88
CA ARG A 151 -21.34 -4.18 6.81
C ARG A 151 -20.37 -5.28 6.42
N ASN A 152 -19.09 -4.96 6.39
CA ASN A 152 -18.03 -5.89 6.00
C ASN A 152 -17.46 -6.72 7.15
N GLY A 153 -18.09 -6.71 8.33
CA GLY A 153 -17.70 -7.54 9.48
C GLY A 153 -16.34 -7.22 10.05
N ARG A 154 -15.95 -5.91 10.04
CA ARG A 154 -14.61 -5.50 10.55
C ARG A 154 -14.64 -5.41 12.04
N GLY A 155 -15.40 -5.29 12.84
CA GLY A 155 -15.38 -5.28 14.31
C GLY A 155 -14.60 -4.15 14.98
N HIS A 156 -14.03 -3.22 14.19
CA HIS A 156 -13.43 -1.98 14.65
C HIS A 156 -14.11 -0.77 13.98
N THR A 157 -13.90 0.41 14.52
CA THR A 157 -14.43 1.68 14.03
C THR A 157 -13.33 2.54 13.39
N ALA A 158 -13.71 3.64 12.75
CA ALA A 158 -12.77 4.63 12.25
C ALA A 158 -12.01 5.32 13.40
N GLU A 159 -12.67 5.51 14.53
CA GLU A 159 -12.10 6.08 15.75
C GLU A 159 -11.02 5.17 16.35
N ASP A 160 -11.19 3.84 16.28
CA ASP A 160 -10.16 2.87 16.68
C ASP A 160 -8.92 3.00 15.78
N VAL A 161 -9.09 3.23 14.48
CA VAL A 161 -7.96 3.47 13.55
C VAL A 161 -7.21 4.75 13.94
N GLU A 162 -7.93 5.82 14.25
CA GLU A 162 -7.32 7.10 14.67
C GLU A 162 -6.56 6.94 15.98
N HIS A 163 -7.20 6.36 16.98
CA HIS A 163 -6.59 6.13 18.30
C HIS A 163 -5.32 5.25 18.19
N ALA A 164 -5.42 4.10 17.54
CA ALA A 164 -4.30 3.19 17.35
C ALA A 164 -3.14 3.84 16.58
N SER A 165 -3.45 4.67 15.57
CA SER A 165 -2.43 5.41 14.81
C SER A 165 -1.65 6.38 15.68
N HIS A 166 -2.33 7.08 16.60
CA HIS A 166 -1.66 7.95 17.58
C HIS A 166 -0.75 7.15 18.51
N LEU A 167 -1.23 6.02 19.06
CA LEU A 167 -0.42 5.17 19.92
C LEU A 167 0.87 4.66 19.23
N VAL A 168 0.78 4.24 17.96
CA VAL A 168 1.96 3.79 17.20
C VAL A 168 2.98 4.91 17.04
N LYS A 169 2.52 6.13 16.75
CA LYS A 169 3.40 7.29 16.59
C LYS A 169 4.03 7.73 17.91
N GLU A 170 3.27 7.73 18.99
CA GLU A 170 3.77 8.04 20.35
C GLU A 170 4.83 7.02 20.79
N ALA A 171 4.66 5.73 20.43
CA ALA A 171 5.67 4.70 20.65
C ALA A 171 6.93 4.89 19.77
N GLY A 172 6.91 5.83 18.82
CA GLY A 172 8.01 6.09 17.87
C GLY A 172 8.22 4.95 16.88
N LEU A 173 7.12 4.25 16.52
CA LEU A 173 7.10 3.19 15.51
C LEU A 173 6.61 3.77 14.18
N SER A 174 7.02 3.15 13.06
CA SER A 174 6.52 3.49 11.74
C SER A 174 5.06 3.03 11.58
N LEU A 175 4.19 3.93 11.11
CA LEU A 175 2.79 3.68 10.87
C LEU A 175 2.53 3.34 9.41
N GLY A 176 2.08 2.12 9.14
CA GLY A 176 1.51 1.72 7.86
C GLY A 176 -0.02 1.70 7.93
N LEU A 177 -0.69 2.22 6.91
CA LEU A 177 -2.15 2.10 6.81
C LEU A 177 -2.55 1.42 5.51
N GLN A 178 -3.59 0.61 5.59
CA GLN A 178 -4.16 -0.09 4.45
C GLN A 178 -5.62 0.30 4.28
N MET A 179 -5.99 0.67 3.05
CA MET A 179 -7.38 0.92 2.66
C MET A 179 -7.82 0.00 1.54
N MET A 180 -9.14 -0.17 1.41
CA MET A 180 -9.75 -0.85 0.28
C MET A 180 -10.61 0.12 -0.54
N VAL A 181 -10.80 -0.20 -1.81
CA VAL A 181 -11.63 0.56 -2.77
C VAL A 181 -12.69 -0.36 -3.32
N GLY A 182 -13.95 0.07 -3.29
CA GLY A 182 -15.07 -0.68 -3.87
C GLY A 182 -15.66 -1.75 -2.95
N LEU A 183 -15.51 -1.64 -1.63
CA LEU A 183 -16.20 -2.53 -0.68
C LEU A 183 -17.74 -2.37 -0.74
N PRO A 184 -18.53 -3.39 -0.34
CA PRO A 184 -19.96 -3.23 -0.12
C PRO A 184 -20.28 -2.03 0.78
N GLY A 185 -21.06 -1.07 0.26
CA GLY A 185 -21.34 0.21 0.92
C GLY A 185 -20.32 1.32 0.61
N ASP A 186 -19.29 1.04 -0.16
CA ASP A 186 -18.19 1.96 -0.52
C ASP A 186 -17.84 1.82 -2.02
N THR A 187 -18.89 1.84 -2.87
CA THR A 187 -18.73 1.59 -4.32
C THR A 187 -18.62 2.87 -5.14
N LYS A 188 -18.81 4.04 -4.52
CA LYS A 188 -18.69 5.31 -5.20
C LYS A 188 -17.25 5.86 -5.10
N PRO A 189 -16.73 6.54 -6.13
CA PRO A 189 -15.43 7.20 -6.06
C PRO A 189 -15.26 8.12 -4.85
N SER A 190 -16.32 8.89 -4.49
CA SER A 190 -16.32 9.80 -3.34
C SER A 190 -16.00 9.12 -2.00
N ASP A 191 -16.39 7.87 -1.83
CA ASP A 191 -16.21 7.11 -0.59
C ASP A 191 -14.72 6.76 -0.39
N ALA A 192 -14.06 6.31 -1.45
CA ALA A 192 -12.61 6.04 -1.44
C ALA A 192 -11.82 7.33 -1.14
N TRP A 193 -12.22 8.46 -1.72
CA TRP A 193 -11.60 9.76 -1.44
C TRP A 193 -11.84 10.23 0.00
N PHE A 194 -13.02 10.00 0.56
CA PHE A 194 -13.30 10.29 1.97
C PHE A 194 -12.37 9.50 2.89
N THR A 195 -12.28 8.18 2.69
CA THR A 195 -11.38 7.29 3.43
C THR A 195 -9.93 7.74 3.31
N ALA A 196 -9.45 7.99 2.08
CA ALA A 196 -8.07 8.42 1.85
C ALA A 196 -7.70 9.73 2.55
N LYS A 197 -8.60 10.73 2.54
CA LYS A 197 -8.36 12.02 3.22
C LYS A 197 -8.28 11.86 4.74
N ARG A 198 -9.14 11.03 5.34
CA ARG A 198 -9.07 10.75 6.79
C ARG A 198 -7.77 10.01 7.16
N LEU A 199 -7.37 9.01 6.36
CA LEU A 199 -6.10 8.30 6.58
C LEU A 199 -4.88 9.19 6.35
N LEU A 200 -4.93 10.09 5.36
CA LEU A 200 -3.88 11.07 5.11
C LEU A 200 -3.66 12.01 6.32
N ALA A 201 -4.74 12.43 6.99
CA ALA A 201 -4.66 13.26 8.18
C ALA A 201 -3.91 12.60 9.34
N LEU A 202 -3.87 11.26 9.39
CA LEU A 202 -3.08 10.50 10.36
C LEU A 202 -1.57 10.48 10.03
N THR A 203 -1.18 11.06 8.90
CA THR A 203 0.21 11.16 8.43
C THR A 203 0.99 9.84 8.52
N PRO A 204 0.52 8.76 7.83
CA PRO A 204 1.19 7.47 7.86
C PRO A 204 2.55 7.53 7.13
N ASP A 205 3.46 6.65 7.52
CA ASP A 205 4.76 6.51 6.84
C ASP A 205 4.63 5.71 5.55
N THR A 206 3.65 4.82 5.46
CA THR A 206 3.38 4.01 4.25
C THR A 206 1.89 3.75 4.07
N MET A 207 1.48 3.59 2.80
CA MET A 207 0.12 3.22 2.43
C MET A 207 0.07 1.95 1.58
N ARG A 208 -1.02 1.17 1.77
CA ARG A 208 -1.44 0.13 0.84
C ARG A 208 -2.87 0.39 0.38
N ILE A 209 -3.13 0.21 -0.90
CA ILE A 209 -4.45 0.39 -1.50
C ILE A 209 -4.85 -0.91 -2.19
N TYR A 210 -5.94 -1.51 -1.76
CA TYR A 210 -6.45 -2.76 -2.33
C TYR A 210 -7.84 -2.54 -2.92
N PRO A 211 -8.00 -2.64 -4.24
CA PRO A 211 -9.33 -2.76 -4.83
C PRO A 211 -9.99 -4.08 -4.36
N ALA A 212 -11.32 -4.07 -4.26
CA ALA A 212 -12.08 -5.24 -3.84
C ALA A 212 -12.06 -6.32 -4.92
N VAL A 213 -11.34 -7.40 -4.64
CA VAL A 213 -11.33 -8.64 -5.43
C VAL A 213 -12.28 -9.62 -4.77
N ILE A 214 -13.11 -10.29 -5.56
CA ILE A 214 -14.07 -11.26 -5.06
C ILE A 214 -13.42 -12.64 -5.10
N LEU A 215 -13.09 -13.15 -3.91
CA LEU A 215 -12.49 -14.46 -3.73
C LEU A 215 -13.56 -15.51 -3.41
N PRO A 216 -13.38 -16.78 -3.82
CA PRO A 216 -14.28 -17.86 -3.46
C PRO A 216 -14.38 -18.05 -1.95
N HIS A 217 -15.42 -18.69 -1.47
CA HIS A 217 -15.65 -19.00 -0.05
C HIS A 217 -15.75 -17.76 0.87
N THR A 218 -15.94 -16.56 0.29
CA THR A 218 -16.15 -15.32 1.04
C THR A 218 -17.63 -14.92 1.02
N LYS A 219 -18.05 -14.16 2.03
CA LYS A 219 -19.40 -13.58 2.05
C LYS A 219 -19.60 -12.61 0.87
N LEU A 220 -18.53 -11.96 0.43
CA LEU A 220 -18.53 -11.07 -0.73
C LEU A 220 -18.90 -11.83 -2.02
N ALA A 221 -18.40 -13.06 -2.20
CA ALA A 221 -18.77 -13.91 -3.34
C ALA A 221 -20.26 -14.28 -3.32
N VAL A 222 -20.80 -14.58 -2.16
CA VAL A 222 -22.24 -14.87 -2.01
C VAL A 222 -23.07 -13.65 -2.38
N TRP A 223 -22.73 -12.48 -1.89
CA TRP A 223 -23.43 -11.22 -2.21
C TRP A 223 -23.31 -10.84 -3.69
N TYR A 224 -22.18 -11.14 -4.31
CA TYR A 224 -21.99 -10.92 -5.74
C TYR A 224 -22.90 -11.84 -6.57
N GLN A 225 -22.93 -13.13 -6.23
CA GLN A 225 -23.75 -14.12 -6.92
C GLN A 225 -25.27 -13.87 -6.76
N SER A 226 -25.69 -13.36 -5.59
CA SER A 226 -27.10 -13.00 -5.33
C SER A 226 -27.50 -11.63 -5.91
N GLY A 227 -26.55 -10.85 -6.45
CA GLY A 227 -26.82 -9.48 -6.91
C GLY A 227 -26.90 -8.42 -5.79
N GLU A 228 -26.68 -8.81 -4.52
CA GLU A 228 -26.65 -7.87 -3.38
C GLU A 228 -25.45 -6.94 -3.42
N TYR A 229 -24.37 -7.35 -4.06
CA TYR A 229 -23.18 -6.54 -4.28
C TYR A 229 -22.85 -6.45 -5.76
N VAL A 230 -22.76 -5.22 -6.26
CA VAL A 230 -22.25 -4.89 -7.58
C VAL A 230 -20.88 -4.24 -7.40
N PRO A 231 -19.80 -4.82 -7.92
CA PRO A 231 -18.46 -4.24 -7.80
C PRO A 231 -18.39 -2.92 -8.56
N MET A 232 -17.47 -2.04 -8.12
CA MET A 232 -17.12 -0.84 -8.89
C MET A 232 -16.60 -1.26 -10.27
N ASP A 233 -16.95 -0.48 -11.29
CA ASP A 233 -16.43 -0.66 -12.64
C ASP A 233 -14.89 -0.59 -12.66
N PHE A 234 -14.26 -1.43 -13.49
CA PHE A 234 -12.83 -1.60 -13.51
C PHE A 234 -12.07 -0.32 -13.88
N ASP A 235 -12.51 0.39 -14.92
CA ASP A 235 -11.87 1.63 -15.38
C ASP A 235 -12.06 2.76 -14.37
N THR A 236 -13.25 2.81 -13.74
CA THR A 236 -13.52 3.71 -12.60
C THR A 236 -12.57 3.42 -11.44
N ALA A 237 -12.35 2.16 -11.09
CA ALA A 237 -11.43 1.78 -10.02
C ALA A 237 -9.98 2.12 -10.34
N VAL A 238 -9.53 1.92 -11.58
CA VAL A 238 -8.21 2.34 -12.06
C VAL A 238 -8.05 3.86 -11.93
N SER A 239 -9.03 4.64 -12.37
CA SER A 239 -9.03 6.10 -12.28
C SER A 239 -8.98 6.59 -10.82
N VAL A 240 -9.82 6.03 -9.95
CA VAL A 240 -9.83 6.34 -8.50
C VAL A 240 -8.48 6.02 -7.89
N CYS A 241 -7.96 4.81 -8.09
CA CYS A 241 -6.68 4.37 -7.52
C CYS A 241 -5.49 5.18 -8.06
N ALA A 242 -5.52 5.61 -9.33
CA ALA A 242 -4.54 6.54 -9.90
C ALA A 242 -4.55 7.90 -9.18
N GLY A 243 -5.75 8.44 -8.92
CA GLY A 243 -5.93 9.66 -8.16
C GLY A 243 -5.46 9.54 -6.70
N LEU A 244 -5.77 8.43 -6.03
CA LEU A 244 -5.30 8.15 -4.67
C LEU A 244 -3.77 8.00 -4.63
N LEU A 245 -3.18 7.30 -5.61
CA LEU A 245 -1.73 7.19 -5.75
C LEU A 245 -1.07 8.57 -5.85
N TRP A 246 -1.67 9.46 -6.63
CA TRP A 246 -1.21 10.84 -6.76
C TRP A 246 -1.38 11.65 -5.48
N LEU A 247 -2.52 11.51 -4.79
CA LEU A 247 -2.78 12.18 -3.50
C LEU A 247 -1.69 11.87 -2.48
N PHE A 248 -1.41 10.58 -2.25
CA PHE A 248 -0.39 10.17 -1.28
C PHE A 248 1.02 10.58 -1.72
N HIS A 249 1.33 10.45 -3.02
CA HIS A 249 2.62 10.89 -3.55
C HIS A 249 2.87 12.39 -3.33
N GLN A 250 1.88 13.25 -3.59
CA GLN A 250 2.00 14.71 -3.36
C GLN A 250 2.24 15.06 -1.90
N ASN A 251 1.77 14.23 -0.97
CA ASN A 251 1.95 14.42 0.45
C ASN A 251 3.18 13.67 1.02
N GLY A 252 4.05 13.16 0.14
CA GLY A 252 5.30 12.49 0.54
C GLY A 252 5.10 11.09 1.14
N ILE A 253 3.90 10.50 1.02
CA ILE A 253 3.57 9.19 1.56
C ILE A 253 3.71 8.13 0.46
N PRO A 254 4.64 7.18 0.59
CA PRO A 254 4.82 6.11 -0.38
C PRO A 254 3.65 5.11 -0.32
N VAL A 255 3.01 4.87 -1.46
CA VAL A 255 2.11 3.74 -1.64
C VAL A 255 2.96 2.52 -1.98
N ILE A 256 3.26 1.71 -0.97
CA ILE A 256 4.14 0.53 -1.11
C ILE A 256 3.46 -0.63 -1.82
N ARG A 257 2.13 -0.69 -1.78
CA ARG A 257 1.32 -1.68 -2.51
C ARG A 257 0.07 -1.05 -3.09
N LEU A 258 -0.19 -1.34 -4.36
CA LEU A 258 -1.44 -0.99 -5.04
C LEU A 258 -1.89 -2.20 -5.87
N GLY A 259 -3.08 -2.72 -5.56
CA GLY A 259 -3.60 -3.98 -6.10
C GLY A 259 -3.23 -5.20 -5.28
N LEU A 260 -4.03 -6.26 -5.41
CA LEU A 260 -3.77 -7.53 -4.74
C LEU A 260 -2.46 -8.16 -5.27
N HIS A 261 -1.87 -9.01 -4.47
CA HIS A 261 -0.67 -9.75 -4.89
C HIS A 261 -1.01 -10.63 -6.09
N ASP A 262 -0.16 -10.55 -7.12
CA ASP A 262 -0.23 -11.49 -8.22
C ASP A 262 0.30 -12.84 -7.73
N SER A 263 -0.61 -13.79 -7.57
CA SER A 263 -0.30 -15.18 -7.30
C SER A 263 -1.10 -16.07 -8.24
N PRO A 264 -0.57 -17.24 -8.64
CA PRO A 264 -1.30 -18.19 -9.46
C PRO A 264 -2.67 -18.55 -8.86
N GLU A 265 -2.74 -18.65 -7.55
CA GLU A 265 -3.97 -18.99 -6.81
C GLU A 265 -5.04 -17.91 -6.98
N VAL A 266 -4.69 -16.64 -6.79
CA VAL A 266 -5.62 -15.52 -6.98
C VAL A 266 -6.03 -15.38 -8.44
N ALA A 267 -5.07 -15.50 -9.36
CA ALA A 267 -5.33 -15.39 -10.80
C ALA A 267 -6.38 -16.41 -11.28
N VAL A 268 -6.32 -17.64 -10.75
CA VAL A 268 -7.22 -18.74 -11.14
C VAL A 268 -8.52 -18.74 -10.34
N GLN A 269 -8.48 -18.36 -9.06
CA GLN A 269 -9.61 -18.59 -8.14
C GLN A 269 -10.53 -17.38 -7.99
N HIS A 270 -10.14 -16.15 -8.34
CA HIS A 270 -11.04 -15.01 -8.18
C HIS A 270 -12.29 -15.17 -9.07
N VAL A 271 -13.44 -14.84 -8.52
CA VAL A 271 -14.74 -15.00 -9.20
C VAL A 271 -15.28 -13.69 -9.76
N GLY A 272 -14.60 -12.57 -9.50
CA GLY A 272 -15.00 -11.25 -9.99
C GLY A 272 -14.33 -10.12 -9.23
N GLY A 273 -14.85 -8.91 -9.41
CA GLY A 273 -14.32 -7.69 -8.80
C GLY A 273 -13.14 -7.12 -9.57
N ILE A 274 -12.31 -6.33 -8.87
CA ILE A 274 -11.28 -5.50 -9.48
C ILE A 274 -9.93 -6.22 -9.37
N TYR A 275 -9.66 -7.14 -10.28
CA TYR A 275 -8.38 -7.88 -10.32
C TYR A 275 -7.68 -7.69 -11.66
N HIS A 276 -6.39 -7.41 -11.60
CA HIS A 276 -5.47 -7.47 -12.73
C HIS A 276 -4.03 -7.65 -12.19
N PRO A 277 -3.21 -8.56 -12.75
CA PRO A 277 -1.84 -8.82 -12.26
C PRO A 277 -0.96 -7.56 -12.29
N ALA A 278 -1.14 -6.72 -13.32
CA ALA A 278 -0.44 -5.44 -13.46
C ALA A 278 -1.28 -4.22 -13.00
N PHE A 279 -2.19 -4.38 -12.01
CA PHE A 279 -3.13 -3.30 -11.62
C PHE A 279 -2.43 -1.99 -11.28
N ARG A 280 -1.30 -2.06 -10.55
CA ARG A 280 -0.50 -0.87 -10.25
C ARG A 280 -0.01 -0.15 -11.50
N GLU A 281 0.44 -0.90 -12.49
CA GLU A 281 0.93 -0.34 -13.75
C GLU A 281 -0.19 0.38 -14.50
N LEU A 282 -1.38 -0.22 -14.56
CA LEU A 282 -2.56 0.42 -15.15
C LEU A 282 -2.91 1.74 -14.46
N CYS A 283 -2.87 1.79 -13.12
CA CYS A 283 -3.09 3.04 -12.38
C CYS A 283 -1.98 4.07 -12.64
N GLU A 284 -0.71 3.65 -12.74
CA GLU A 284 0.39 4.54 -13.10
C GLU A 284 0.23 5.08 -14.54
N ASN A 285 -0.21 4.24 -15.48
CA ASN A 285 -0.49 4.64 -16.85
C ASN A 285 -1.62 5.69 -16.91
N ALA A 286 -2.74 5.44 -16.21
CA ALA A 286 -3.85 6.37 -16.12
C ALA A 286 -3.43 7.72 -15.47
N LEU A 287 -2.58 7.67 -14.46
CA LEU A 287 -2.02 8.86 -13.84
C LEU A 287 -1.20 9.68 -14.83
N TYR A 288 -0.32 9.03 -15.62
CA TYR A 288 0.48 9.72 -16.63
C TYR A 288 -0.39 10.30 -17.75
N LEU A 289 -1.41 9.57 -18.20
CA LEU A 289 -2.37 10.06 -19.20
C LEU A 289 -3.06 11.33 -18.71
N GLY A 290 -3.67 11.31 -17.54
CA GLY A 290 -4.37 12.48 -16.99
C GLY A 290 -3.44 13.69 -16.77
N ARG A 291 -2.16 13.45 -16.42
CA ARG A 291 -1.17 14.54 -16.33
C ARG A 291 -0.76 15.08 -17.68
N ALA A 292 -0.65 14.23 -18.70
CA ALA A 292 -0.38 14.64 -20.07
C ALA A 292 -1.54 15.49 -20.62
N GLU A 293 -2.77 15.05 -20.45
CA GLU A 293 -3.96 15.80 -20.84
C GLU A 293 -4.01 17.17 -20.17
N LYS A 294 -3.74 17.22 -18.85
CA LYS A 294 -3.65 18.50 -18.13
C LYS A 294 -2.56 19.40 -18.67
N ALA A 295 -1.40 18.87 -19.04
CA ALA A 295 -0.29 19.63 -19.60
C ALA A 295 -0.54 20.11 -21.04
N LEU A 296 -1.44 19.44 -21.76
CA LEU A 296 -1.87 19.78 -23.12
C LEU A 296 -3.09 20.71 -23.15
N LEU A 297 -3.75 20.92 -22.01
CA LEU A 297 -4.94 21.76 -21.92
C LEU A 297 -4.64 23.18 -22.45
N GLY A 298 -5.42 23.64 -23.45
CA GLY A 298 -5.26 24.94 -24.09
C GLY A 298 -4.10 25.02 -25.11
N LYS A 299 -3.41 23.92 -25.38
CA LYS A 299 -2.41 23.87 -26.46
C LYS A 299 -3.05 23.53 -27.81
N ALA A 300 -2.44 23.97 -28.88
CA ALA A 300 -2.86 23.61 -30.26
C ALA A 300 -2.68 22.09 -30.50
N TYR A 301 -3.50 21.52 -31.36
CA TYR A 301 -3.29 20.14 -31.81
C TYR A 301 -1.97 20.03 -32.61
N GLY A 302 -1.33 18.87 -32.52
CA GLY A 302 -0.07 18.65 -33.23
C GLY A 302 0.93 17.78 -32.47
N HIS A 303 2.21 17.92 -32.85
CA HIS A 303 3.31 17.12 -32.32
C HIS A 303 3.93 17.75 -31.06
N TYR A 304 4.23 16.91 -30.05
CA TYR A 304 4.85 17.33 -28.81
C TYR A 304 5.90 16.31 -28.36
N ILE A 305 6.86 16.78 -27.59
CA ILE A 305 7.80 15.94 -26.84
C ILE A 305 7.31 15.91 -25.39
N ALA A 306 6.97 14.73 -24.91
CA ALA A 306 6.64 14.48 -23.52
C ALA A 306 7.89 13.99 -22.77
N GLU A 307 8.47 14.83 -21.94
CA GLU A 307 9.59 14.46 -21.07
C GLU A 307 9.04 13.91 -19.75
N VAL A 308 9.58 12.76 -19.30
CA VAL A 308 9.20 12.08 -18.05
C VAL A 308 10.46 11.71 -17.27
N GLY A 309 10.30 11.47 -15.96
CA GLY A 309 11.42 11.03 -15.13
C GLY A 309 11.99 9.66 -15.54
N PRO A 310 13.23 9.35 -15.13
CA PRO A 310 13.89 8.08 -15.46
C PRO A 310 13.05 6.85 -15.11
N GLY A 311 13.00 5.85 -16.00
CA GLY A 311 12.21 4.62 -15.85
C GLY A 311 10.69 4.80 -15.98
N CYS A 312 10.22 5.94 -16.52
CA CYS A 312 8.80 6.26 -16.61
C CYS A 312 8.23 6.26 -18.04
N ILE A 313 9.05 6.00 -19.07
CA ILE A 313 8.59 5.99 -20.48
C ILE A 313 7.44 4.99 -20.66
N SER A 314 7.59 3.74 -20.22
CA SER A 314 6.56 2.70 -20.37
C SER A 314 5.23 3.09 -19.74
N LYS A 315 5.28 3.78 -18.60
CA LYS A 315 4.09 4.26 -17.88
C LYS A 315 3.38 5.39 -18.62
N MET A 316 4.15 6.29 -19.24
CA MET A 316 3.60 7.36 -20.07
C MET A 316 3.01 6.81 -21.38
N VAL A 317 3.70 5.86 -22.01
CA VAL A 317 3.23 5.20 -23.24
C VAL A 317 1.97 4.38 -22.98
N GLY A 318 1.89 3.73 -21.82
CA GLY A 318 0.81 2.82 -21.44
C GLY A 318 0.94 1.44 -22.07
N GLN A 319 0.23 0.46 -21.52
CA GLN A 319 0.18 -0.90 -22.07
C GLN A 319 -0.35 -0.84 -23.51
N ASN A 320 0.30 -1.56 -24.43
CA ASN A 320 -0.02 -1.57 -25.86
C ASN A 320 -0.12 -0.16 -26.47
N ARG A 321 0.64 0.81 -25.96
CA ARG A 321 0.64 2.22 -26.40
C ARG A 321 -0.71 2.94 -26.19
N LYS A 322 -1.56 2.45 -25.32
CA LYS A 322 -2.93 2.95 -25.12
C LYS A 322 -2.94 4.48 -24.87
N ASN A 323 -2.09 4.98 -23.99
CA ASN A 323 -2.06 6.42 -23.69
C ASN A 323 -1.73 7.28 -24.92
N LEU A 324 -0.79 6.83 -25.75
CA LEU A 324 -0.44 7.55 -26.97
C LEU A 324 -1.60 7.53 -27.97
N LEU A 325 -2.24 6.36 -28.15
CA LEU A 325 -3.39 6.22 -29.05
C LEU A 325 -4.58 7.09 -28.59
N ASP A 326 -4.86 7.13 -27.27
CA ASP A 326 -5.92 7.98 -26.70
C ASP A 326 -5.64 9.48 -26.95
N LEU A 327 -4.38 9.91 -26.90
CA LEU A 327 -3.97 11.28 -27.19
C LEU A 327 -3.96 11.59 -28.69
N GLU A 328 -3.56 10.63 -29.53
CA GLU A 328 -3.62 10.74 -30.99
C GLU A 328 -5.06 10.96 -31.49
N GLN A 329 -6.03 10.22 -30.92
CA GLN A 329 -7.46 10.43 -31.20
C GLN A 329 -7.95 11.83 -30.83
N LYS A 330 -7.29 12.49 -29.87
CA LYS A 330 -7.55 13.87 -29.46
C LYS A 330 -6.74 14.90 -30.26
N GLY A 331 -5.96 14.46 -31.26
CA GLY A 331 -5.14 15.31 -32.11
C GLY A 331 -3.76 15.65 -31.56
N TYR A 332 -3.28 14.94 -30.52
CA TYR A 332 -1.95 15.15 -29.94
C TYR A 332 -1.04 13.97 -30.20
N TYR A 333 0.05 14.19 -30.93
CA TYR A 333 1.05 13.18 -31.29
C TYR A 333 2.28 13.34 -30.42
N LEU A 334 2.55 12.36 -29.54
CA LEU A 334 3.60 12.48 -28.55
C LEU A 334 4.83 11.62 -28.87
N HIS A 335 6.01 12.23 -28.82
CA HIS A 335 7.27 11.54 -28.68
C HIS A 335 7.69 11.57 -27.20
N VAL A 336 7.87 10.40 -26.57
CA VAL A 336 8.19 10.30 -25.14
C VAL A 336 9.68 10.06 -24.95
N ARG A 337 10.32 10.86 -24.09
CA ARG A 337 11.73 10.66 -23.71
C ARG A 337 11.97 10.89 -22.22
N GLU A 338 13.07 10.37 -21.71
CA GLU A 338 13.49 10.60 -20.32
C GLU A 338 14.15 11.96 -20.14
N ASN A 339 13.90 12.54 -18.96
CA ASN A 339 14.60 13.74 -18.49
C ASN A 339 15.05 13.47 -17.04
N PRO A 340 16.39 13.37 -16.78
CA PRO A 340 16.91 13.12 -15.43
C PRO A 340 16.57 14.20 -14.39
N GLY A 341 16.19 15.40 -14.84
CA GLY A 341 15.75 16.49 -13.96
C GLY A 341 14.32 16.33 -13.43
N LEU A 342 13.54 15.40 -13.99
CA LEU A 342 12.15 15.15 -13.55
C LEU A 342 12.09 13.99 -12.57
N LYS A 343 11.21 14.13 -11.57
CA LYS A 343 10.90 13.07 -10.62
C LYS A 343 9.81 12.13 -11.16
N LYS A 344 9.63 11.02 -10.48
CA LYS A 344 8.52 10.10 -10.77
C LYS A 344 7.19 10.86 -10.75
N TYR A 345 6.32 10.58 -11.73
CA TYR A 345 5.03 11.23 -11.99
C TYR A 345 5.11 12.70 -12.43
N GLU A 346 6.27 13.29 -12.58
CA GLU A 346 6.40 14.59 -13.25
C GLU A 346 6.43 14.41 -14.76
N ILE A 347 5.87 15.39 -15.46
CA ILE A 347 5.84 15.45 -16.93
C ILE A 347 6.05 16.89 -17.38
N MET A 348 6.81 17.06 -18.44
CA MET A 348 7.00 18.35 -19.12
C MET A 348 6.66 18.19 -20.61
N MET A 349 5.78 19.05 -21.12
CA MET A 349 5.40 19.08 -22.53
C MET A 349 6.14 20.21 -23.26
N LYS A 350 6.91 19.85 -24.26
CA LYS A 350 7.58 20.79 -25.17
C LYS A 350 6.91 20.71 -26.55
N GLY A 351 6.76 21.84 -27.24
CA GLY A 351 6.33 21.83 -28.62
C GLY A 351 7.30 21.00 -29.47
N GLY A 352 6.78 20.10 -30.29
CA GLY A 352 7.60 19.40 -31.29
C GLY A 352 8.02 20.37 -32.39
N GLU A 353 9.23 20.23 -32.85
CA GLU A 353 9.62 20.83 -34.12
C GLU A 353 8.78 20.14 -35.22
N LYS A 354 8.30 20.94 -36.21
CA LYS A 354 7.53 20.45 -37.38
C LYS A 354 8.35 19.48 -38.20
#